data_307efdba96042394c6f69019e56a57f8
#
_entry.id   307efdba96042394c6f69019e56a57f8
#
_cell.length_a   1.000
_cell.length_b   1.000
_cell.length_c   1.000
_cell.angle_alpha   90.00
_cell.angle_beta   90.00
_cell.angle_gamma   90.00
#
_symmetry.space_group_name_H-M   'P 1'
#
loop_
_entity.id
_entity.type
_entity.pdbx_description
1 polymer ?
#
loop_
_entity_poly.entity_id
_entity_poly.type
_entity_poly.pdbx_seq_one_letter_code
_entity_poly.pdbx_strand_id
1 'polypeptide(L)'
;MRSSLLLAAAALAAAFTLGGCTGLLQEDETVGWSAQKLYGEARDAIAAKDYARGVKYLEKLEARYPYGRYAQQAQLEIAYANWKDGERAAAIAAAERFIKLFPNHPNVDYAYYLKGLINFHSQEVAMSWFTNADISDRDPKGSREAFVALKEVVTRFPQSKYAEDAAARMRYLVNSLASLEVHVARYYMKRGAYVAAANRAQAAIQNYPQALAQEEAILILVQAYDALGMEDLRDGASRVMHANFPDSRYLKPGGGKSTSWWRFWNLDR
;
A
#
# COMPACT_ATOMS: atom_id res chain seq x y z
N MET A 1 -16.58 18.19 67.03
CA MET A 1 -16.35 18.88 65.74
C MET A 1 -15.56 18.08 64.70
N ARG A 2 -14.65 17.17 65.10
CA ARG A 2 -13.90 16.34 64.10
C ARG A 2 -14.73 15.19 63.48
N SER A 3 -15.67 14.64 64.23
CA SER A 3 -16.53 13.53 63.76
C SER A 3 -17.60 13.95 62.75
N SER A 4 -18.10 15.17 62.84
CA SER A 4 -19.08 15.73 61.91
C SER A 4 -18.48 16.09 60.57
N LEU A 5 -17.21 16.46 60.52
CA LEU A 5 -16.46 16.74 59.27
C LEU A 5 -16.15 15.46 58.50
N LEU A 6 -15.86 14.38 59.17
CA LEU A 6 -15.62 13.09 58.53
C LEU A 6 -16.88 12.46 57.95
N LEU A 7 -18.04 12.62 58.60
CA LEU A 7 -19.33 12.18 58.08
C LEU A 7 -19.76 13.03 56.87
N ALA A 8 -19.50 14.32 56.85
CA ALA A 8 -19.79 15.18 55.70
C ALA A 8 -18.89 14.86 54.48
N ALA A 9 -17.59 14.56 54.73
CA ALA A 9 -16.66 14.16 53.67
C ALA A 9 -17.05 12.77 53.08
N ALA A 10 -17.47 11.84 53.89
CA ALA A 10 -17.94 10.52 53.46
C ALA A 10 -19.24 10.61 52.62
N ALA A 11 -20.18 11.48 53.02
CA ALA A 11 -21.41 11.73 52.25
C ALA A 11 -21.14 12.41 50.90
N LEU A 12 -20.16 13.36 50.84
CA LEU A 12 -19.75 13.95 49.58
C LEU A 12 -19.08 12.95 48.64
N ALA A 13 -18.23 12.09 49.16
CA ALA A 13 -17.57 11.01 48.35
C ALA A 13 -18.57 9.99 47.81
N ALA A 14 -19.59 9.63 48.60
CA ALA A 14 -20.67 8.72 48.16
C ALA A 14 -21.56 9.38 47.08
N ALA A 15 -21.78 10.69 47.09
CA ALA A 15 -22.54 11.39 46.07
C ALA A 15 -21.80 11.45 44.73
N PHE A 16 -20.46 11.48 44.72
CA PHE A 16 -19.67 11.47 43.49
C PHE A 16 -19.59 10.08 42.82
N THR A 17 -19.77 8.99 43.58
CA THR A 17 -19.72 7.62 43.00
C THR A 17 -21.04 7.17 42.38
N LEU A 18 -22.17 7.80 42.71
CA LEU A 18 -23.48 7.52 42.13
C LEU A 18 -23.77 8.28 40.82
N GLY A 19 -22.98 9.29 40.47
CA GLY A 19 -23.12 10.07 39.24
C GLY A 19 -22.43 9.46 38.00
N GLY A 20 -21.70 8.36 38.14
CA GLY A 20 -20.78 7.83 37.10
C GLY A 20 -21.40 6.91 36.04
N CYS A 21 -22.66 6.53 36.09
CA CYS A 21 -23.27 5.55 35.18
C CYS A 21 -24.53 6.02 34.44
N THR A 22 -24.76 7.30 34.29
CA THR A 22 -25.67 7.78 33.27
C THR A 22 -24.93 7.97 31.96
N GLY A 23 -24.24 6.94 31.48
CA GLY A 23 -23.92 6.79 30.07
C GLY A 23 -25.27 6.79 29.36
N LEU A 24 -25.58 7.90 28.73
CA LEU A 24 -26.74 8.08 27.86
C LEU A 24 -26.95 6.82 27.06
N LEU A 25 -27.98 6.03 27.40
CA LEU A 25 -28.57 5.05 26.51
C LEU A 25 -29.09 5.87 25.33
N GLN A 26 -28.19 6.12 24.36
CA GLN A 26 -28.57 6.75 23.11
C GLN A 26 -29.51 5.74 22.47
N GLU A 27 -30.83 6.00 22.54
CA GLU A 27 -31.82 5.13 21.91
C GLU A 27 -31.37 4.88 20.47
N ASP A 28 -31.30 3.61 20.10
CA ASP A 28 -30.91 3.26 18.75
C ASP A 28 -32.00 3.68 17.77
N GLU A 29 -31.85 4.87 17.17
CA GLU A 29 -32.77 5.45 16.19
C GLU A 29 -33.14 4.49 15.05
N THR A 30 -32.33 3.45 14.84
CA THR A 30 -32.53 2.48 13.75
C THR A 30 -33.41 1.29 14.15
N VAL A 31 -33.98 1.28 15.36
CA VAL A 31 -34.91 0.21 15.80
C VAL A 31 -36.10 0.13 14.83
N GLY A 32 -36.38 -1.07 14.34
CA GLY A 32 -37.48 -1.31 13.38
C GLY A 32 -37.18 -0.93 11.92
N TRP A 33 -35.97 -0.43 11.61
CA TRP A 33 -35.65 -0.17 10.22
C TRP A 33 -35.42 -1.46 9.44
N SER A 34 -36.00 -1.52 8.23
CA SER A 34 -35.77 -2.61 7.30
C SER A 34 -34.34 -2.62 6.75
N ALA A 35 -33.90 -3.75 6.20
CA ALA A 35 -32.58 -3.85 5.54
C ALA A 35 -32.43 -2.83 4.41
N GLN A 36 -33.48 -2.59 3.63
CA GLN A 36 -33.47 -1.59 2.56
C GLN A 36 -33.28 -0.17 3.11
N LYS A 37 -33.96 0.18 4.21
CA LYS A 37 -33.82 1.51 4.83
C LYS A 37 -32.43 1.70 5.41
N LEU A 38 -31.90 0.73 6.17
CA LEU A 38 -30.54 0.79 6.70
C LEU A 38 -29.50 0.97 5.60
N TYR A 39 -29.66 0.24 4.50
CA TYR A 39 -28.76 0.33 3.35
C TYR A 39 -28.87 1.69 2.65
N GLY A 40 -30.08 2.23 2.46
CA GLY A 40 -30.31 3.54 1.87
C GLY A 40 -29.64 4.66 2.67
N GLU A 41 -29.94 4.74 3.98
CA GLU A 41 -29.36 5.74 4.89
C GLU A 41 -27.82 5.63 4.96
N ALA A 42 -27.28 4.40 4.92
CA ALA A 42 -25.83 4.21 4.87
C ALA A 42 -25.24 4.79 3.57
N ARG A 43 -25.88 4.54 2.42
CA ARG A 43 -25.46 5.09 1.14
C ARG A 43 -25.51 6.61 1.10
N ASP A 44 -26.55 7.19 1.66
CA ASP A 44 -26.71 8.65 1.75
C ASP A 44 -25.61 9.27 2.64
N ALA A 45 -25.29 8.62 3.77
CA ALA A 45 -24.18 9.04 4.63
C ALA A 45 -22.83 8.96 3.89
N ILE A 46 -22.56 7.87 3.18
CA ILE A 46 -21.34 7.70 2.37
C ILE A 46 -21.25 8.77 1.25
N ALA A 47 -22.37 9.05 0.59
CA ALA A 47 -22.44 10.10 -0.43
C ALA A 47 -22.16 11.49 0.13
N ALA A 48 -22.63 11.75 1.36
CA ALA A 48 -22.33 12.97 2.12
C ALA A 48 -20.90 12.98 2.72
N LYS A 49 -20.08 11.95 2.48
CA LYS A 49 -18.72 11.75 3.03
C LYS A 49 -18.70 11.54 4.55
N ASP A 50 -19.83 11.24 5.17
CA ASP A 50 -19.93 10.82 6.57
C ASP A 50 -19.73 9.30 6.62
N TYR A 51 -18.48 8.89 6.40
CA TYR A 51 -18.13 7.48 6.26
C TYR A 51 -18.34 6.70 7.55
N ALA A 52 -18.01 7.30 8.69
CA ALA A 52 -18.19 6.68 10.00
C ALA A 52 -19.67 6.34 10.27
N ARG A 53 -20.61 7.24 9.95
CA ARG A 53 -22.03 6.98 10.06
C ARG A 53 -22.50 5.93 9.05
N GLY A 54 -22.00 5.99 7.82
CA GLY A 54 -22.25 4.98 6.80
C GLY A 54 -21.87 3.57 7.26
N VAL A 55 -20.64 3.41 7.79
CA VAL A 55 -20.15 2.14 8.36
C VAL A 55 -21.04 1.66 9.49
N LYS A 56 -21.41 2.54 10.44
CA LYS A 56 -22.31 2.19 11.56
C LYS A 56 -23.66 1.63 11.10
N TYR A 57 -24.25 2.20 10.05
CA TYR A 57 -25.52 1.70 9.52
C TYR A 57 -25.35 0.37 8.78
N LEU A 58 -24.26 0.19 8.03
CA LEU A 58 -23.95 -1.07 7.34
C LEU A 58 -23.67 -2.21 8.34
N GLU A 59 -22.94 -1.95 9.42
CA GLU A 59 -22.70 -2.91 10.49
C GLU A 59 -23.99 -3.32 11.19
N LYS A 60 -24.90 -2.37 11.47
CA LYS A 60 -26.24 -2.67 12.00
C LYS A 60 -27.05 -3.50 11.02
N LEU A 61 -26.92 -3.24 9.72
CA LEU A 61 -27.58 -4.04 8.69
C LEU A 61 -27.06 -5.48 8.72
N GLU A 62 -25.74 -5.68 8.75
CA GLU A 62 -25.16 -7.03 8.86
C GLU A 62 -25.59 -7.78 10.13
N ALA A 63 -25.62 -7.08 11.25
CA ALA A 63 -25.98 -7.67 12.54
C ALA A 63 -27.47 -8.12 12.58
N ARG A 64 -28.38 -7.34 11.97
CA ARG A 64 -29.82 -7.63 12.00
C ARG A 64 -30.30 -8.50 10.84
N TYR A 65 -29.67 -8.34 9.67
CA TYR A 65 -30.05 -9.00 8.42
C TYR A 65 -28.82 -9.67 7.77
N PRO A 66 -28.22 -10.69 8.41
CA PRO A 66 -26.95 -11.27 7.98
C PRO A 66 -27.01 -12.00 6.63
N TYR A 67 -28.21 -12.24 6.14
CA TYR A 67 -28.43 -12.98 4.89
C TYR A 67 -29.09 -12.10 3.82
N GLY A 68 -28.75 -12.38 2.57
CA GLY A 68 -29.34 -11.73 1.41
C GLY A 68 -28.44 -10.68 0.78
N ARG A 69 -28.93 -10.10 -0.32
CA ARG A 69 -28.14 -9.20 -1.17
C ARG A 69 -27.63 -7.94 -0.46
N TYR A 70 -28.41 -7.41 0.49
CA TYR A 70 -28.00 -6.20 1.22
C TYR A 70 -26.83 -6.45 2.16
N ALA A 71 -26.78 -7.62 2.82
CA ALA A 71 -25.66 -7.96 3.70
C ALA A 71 -24.36 -8.13 2.90
N GLN A 72 -24.43 -8.81 1.75
CA GLN A 72 -23.28 -8.98 0.87
C GLN A 72 -22.77 -7.62 0.35
N GLN A 73 -23.67 -6.76 -0.09
CA GLN A 73 -23.34 -5.43 -0.57
C GLN A 73 -22.79 -4.55 0.57
N ALA A 74 -23.36 -4.66 1.77
CA ALA A 74 -22.92 -3.92 2.95
C ALA A 74 -21.44 -4.20 3.28
N GLN A 75 -21.00 -5.46 3.27
CA GLN A 75 -19.61 -5.81 3.54
C GLN A 75 -18.64 -5.14 2.58
N LEU A 76 -19.00 -5.07 1.30
CA LEU A 76 -18.17 -4.45 0.29
C LEU A 76 -18.12 -2.92 0.46
N GLU A 77 -19.25 -2.32 0.82
CA GLU A 77 -19.32 -0.88 1.08
C GLU A 77 -18.67 -0.47 2.41
N ILE A 78 -18.65 -1.34 3.42
CA ILE A 78 -17.85 -1.15 4.65
C ILE A 78 -16.36 -1.05 4.30
N ALA A 79 -15.86 -1.93 3.42
CA ALA A 79 -14.46 -1.85 2.99
C ALA A 79 -14.15 -0.52 2.29
N TYR A 80 -15.04 -0.08 1.41
CA TYR A 80 -14.90 1.21 0.72
C TYR A 80 -14.98 2.41 1.67
N ALA A 81 -15.98 2.43 2.55
CA ALA A 81 -16.19 3.54 3.49
C ALA A 81 -15.02 3.69 4.47
N ASN A 82 -14.55 2.59 5.07
CA ASN A 82 -13.37 2.60 5.92
C ASN A 82 -12.12 3.10 5.17
N TRP A 83 -11.93 2.70 3.90
CA TRP A 83 -10.81 3.22 3.10
C TRP A 83 -10.90 4.73 2.91
N LYS A 84 -12.10 5.25 2.64
CA LYS A 84 -12.33 6.69 2.43
C LYS A 84 -12.21 7.49 3.73
N ASP A 85 -12.49 6.87 4.86
CA ASP A 85 -12.34 7.45 6.20
C ASP A 85 -10.89 7.41 6.72
N GLY A 86 -9.97 6.76 5.98
CA GLY A 86 -8.57 6.62 6.39
C GLY A 86 -8.29 5.38 7.25
N GLU A 87 -9.31 4.60 7.59
CA GLU A 87 -9.23 3.40 8.41
C GLU A 87 -8.73 2.19 7.60
N ARG A 88 -7.46 2.29 7.15
CA ARG A 88 -6.85 1.33 6.21
C ARG A 88 -6.92 -0.11 6.68
N ALA A 89 -6.61 -0.38 7.94
CA ALA A 89 -6.60 -1.74 8.49
C ALA A 89 -8.01 -2.37 8.48
N ALA A 90 -9.02 -1.60 8.88
CA ALA A 90 -10.41 -2.02 8.85
C ALA A 90 -10.90 -2.26 7.41
N ALA A 91 -10.51 -1.40 6.48
CA ALA A 91 -10.85 -1.54 5.07
C ALA A 91 -10.29 -2.84 4.45
N ILE A 92 -8.99 -3.15 4.72
CA ILE A 92 -8.36 -4.39 4.25
C ILE A 92 -9.07 -5.60 4.85
N ALA A 93 -9.30 -5.61 6.17
CA ALA A 93 -9.98 -6.71 6.85
C ALA A 93 -11.38 -6.95 6.31
N ALA A 94 -12.15 -5.89 6.02
CA ALA A 94 -13.48 -6.00 5.43
C ALA A 94 -13.44 -6.57 4.00
N ALA A 95 -12.50 -6.12 3.16
CA ALA A 95 -12.32 -6.65 1.81
C ALA A 95 -11.91 -8.13 1.83
N GLU A 96 -10.98 -8.53 2.71
CA GLU A 96 -10.55 -9.92 2.87
C GLU A 96 -11.69 -10.83 3.38
N ARG A 97 -12.48 -10.33 4.32
CA ARG A 97 -13.65 -11.03 4.82
C ARG A 97 -14.66 -11.27 3.68
N PHE A 98 -14.92 -10.26 2.86
CA PHE A 98 -15.80 -10.40 1.70
C PHE A 98 -15.29 -11.47 0.72
N ILE A 99 -14.01 -11.41 0.34
CA ILE A 99 -13.38 -12.38 -0.57
C ILE A 99 -13.50 -13.81 -0.02
N LYS A 100 -13.27 -13.97 1.28
CA LYS A 100 -13.33 -15.28 1.95
C LYS A 100 -14.75 -15.84 2.01
N LEU A 101 -15.74 -15.00 2.33
CA LEU A 101 -17.13 -15.43 2.50
C LEU A 101 -17.87 -15.59 1.16
N PHE A 102 -17.50 -14.80 0.15
CA PHE A 102 -18.21 -14.74 -1.12
C PHE A 102 -17.27 -14.87 -2.33
N PRO A 103 -16.50 -15.96 -2.43
CA PRO A 103 -15.47 -16.11 -3.48
C PRO A 103 -16.03 -16.14 -4.92
N ASN A 104 -17.31 -16.48 -5.06
CA ASN A 104 -18.00 -16.54 -6.35
C ASN A 104 -19.00 -15.39 -6.58
N HIS A 105 -18.95 -14.34 -5.74
CA HIS A 105 -19.83 -13.19 -5.90
C HIS A 105 -19.48 -12.40 -7.18
N PRO A 106 -20.48 -11.87 -7.93
CA PRO A 106 -20.21 -11.10 -9.15
C PRO A 106 -19.25 -9.91 -8.98
N ASN A 107 -19.17 -9.33 -7.79
CA ASN A 107 -18.30 -8.20 -7.48
C ASN A 107 -17.05 -8.60 -6.67
N VAL A 108 -16.64 -9.88 -6.69
CA VAL A 108 -15.42 -10.30 -5.97
C VAL A 108 -14.15 -9.71 -6.60
N ASP A 109 -14.17 -9.48 -7.90
CA ASP A 109 -13.14 -8.77 -8.65
C ASP A 109 -12.92 -7.35 -8.09
N TYR A 110 -14.01 -6.64 -7.76
CA TYR A 110 -13.92 -5.33 -7.12
C TYR A 110 -13.32 -5.41 -5.71
N ALA A 111 -13.61 -6.46 -4.95
CA ALA A 111 -13.03 -6.62 -3.61
C ALA A 111 -11.50 -6.80 -3.67
N TYR A 112 -10.99 -7.61 -4.62
CA TYR A 112 -9.55 -7.73 -4.88
C TYR A 112 -8.95 -6.41 -5.35
N TYR A 113 -9.62 -5.73 -6.27
CA TYR A 113 -9.18 -4.43 -6.76
C TYR A 113 -9.13 -3.38 -5.65
N LEU A 114 -10.17 -3.29 -4.81
CA LEU A 114 -10.22 -2.40 -3.66
C LEU A 114 -9.08 -2.67 -2.67
N LYS A 115 -8.83 -3.95 -2.33
CA LYS A 115 -7.68 -4.34 -1.50
C LYS A 115 -6.36 -3.87 -2.14
N GLY A 116 -6.23 -3.99 -3.44
CA GLY A 116 -5.08 -3.47 -4.20
C GLY A 116 -4.95 -1.95 -4.06
N LEU A 117 -6.04 -1.20 -4.22
CA LEU A 117 -6.05 0.25 -4.09
C LEU A 117 -5.72 0.74 -2.68
N ILE A 118 -6.26 0.08 -1.64
CA ILE A 118 -5.99 0.42 -0.25
C ILE A 118 -4.49 0.31 0.06
N ASN A 119 -3.83 -0.70 -0.49
CA ASN A 119 -2.40 -0.90 -0.35
C ASN A 119 -1.56 -0.05 -1.31
N PHE A 120 -2.17 0.46 -2.37
CA PHE A 120 -1.52 1.31 -3.36
C PHE A 120 -1.61 2.78 -2.92
N HIS A 121 -0.64 3.24 -2.16
CA HIS A 121 -0.57 4.65 -1.72
C HIS A 121 -0.32 5.60 -2.89
N SER A 122 -1.36 5.86 -3.70
CA SER A 122 -1.25 6.70 -4.89
C SER A 122 -0.95 8.18 -4.57
N GLN A 123 -1.43 8.70 -3.44
CA GLN A 123 -1.24 10.11 -3.09
C GLN A 123 0.17 10.40 -2.55
N GLU A 124 0.70 9.54 -1.69
CA GLU A 124 2.06 9.71 -1.17
C GLU A 124 3.10 9.49 -2.26
N VAL A 125 2.84 8.55 -3.16
CA VAL A 125 3.74 8.26 -4.29
C VAL A 125 3.74 9.39 -5.32
N ALA A 126 2.59 9.99 -5.64
CA ALA A 126 2.51 11.14 -6.55
C ALA A 126 3.18 12.39 -5.95
N MET A 127 2.98 12.65 -4.66
CA MET A 127 3.62 13.78 -3.96
C MET A 127 5.14 13.59 -3.82
N SER A 128 5.62 12.37 -3.59
CA SER A 128 7.05 12.10 -3.45
C SER A 128 7.82 12.28 -4.77
N TRP A 129 7.17 12.12 -5.91
CA TRP A 129 7.74 12.44 -7.21
C TRP A 129 8.05 13.94 -7.36
N PHE A 130 7.18 14.81 -6.80
CA PHE A 130 7.35 16.27 -6.86
C PHE A 130 8.19 16.85 -5.71
N THR A 131 8.32 16.14 -4.59
CA THR A 131 8.89 16.70 -3.36
C THR A 131 10.31 16.21 -3.04
N ASN A 132 10.98 15.43 -3.91
CA ASN A 132 12.28 14.78 -3.58
C ASN A 132 12.26 14.01 -2.24
N ALA A 133 11.08 13.57 -1.79
CA ALA A 133 10.95 12.77 -0.59
C ALA A 133 11.81 11.51 -0.70
N ASP A 134 12.57 11.23 0.34
CA ASP A 134 13.55 10.15 0.36
C ASP A 134 12.87 8.82 0.02
N ILE A 135 13.44 8.10 -0.94
CA ILE A 135 12.91 6.79 -1.39
C ILE A 135 12.89 5.78 -0.25
N SER A 136 13.65 6.04 0.82
CA SER A 136 13.68 5.22 2.05
C SER A 136 12.36 5.19 2.82
N ASP A 137 11.50 6.20 2.68
CA ASP A 137 10.21 6.30 3.37
C ASP A 137 9.08 5.53 2.68
N ARG A 138 9.35 4.92 1.53
CA ARG A 138 8.36 4.11 0.83
C ARG A 138 8.17 2.76 1.52
N ASP A 139 6.94 2.43 1.84
CA ASP A 139 6.57 1.12 2.39
C ASP A 139 6.64 0.02 1.30
N PRO A 140 7.75 -0.73 1.19
CA PRO A 140 7.87 -1.78 0.19
C PRO A 140 6.92 -2.96 0.48
N LYS A 141 6.45 -3.12 1.72
CA LYS A 141 5.49 -4.16 2.10
C LYS A 141 4.12 -3.84 1.51
N GLY A 142 3.61 -2.63 1.72
CA GLY A 142 2.35 -2.19 1.14
C GLY A 142 2.36 -2.27 -0.39
N SER A 143 3.46 -1.90 -1.04
CA SER A 143 3.62 -2.01 -2.49
C SER A 143 3.56 -3.46 -2.99
N ARG A 144 4.16 -4.42 -2.26
CA ARG A 144 4.09 -5.85 -2.60
C ARG A 144 2.69 -6.40 -2.37
N GLU A 145 2.03 -6.04 -1.29
CA GLU A 145 0.65 -6.45 -1.00
C GLU A 145 -0.33 -5.90 -2.04
N ALA A 146 -0.15 -4.64 -2.47
CA ALA A 146 -0.89 -4.05 -3.57
C ALA A 146 -0.69 -4.85 -4.87
N PHE A 147 0.57 -5.15 -5.21
CA PHE A 147 0.89 -5.92 -6.41
C PHE A 147 0.21 -7.30 -6.39
N VAL A 148 0.27 -8.02 -5.27
CA VAL A 148 -0.37 -9.35 -5.14
C VAL A 148 -1.88 -9.25 -5.33
N ALA A 149 -2.55 -8.29 -4.69
CA ALA A 149 -3.99 -8.12 -4.82
C ALA A 149 -4.41 -7.73 -6.26
N LEU A 150 -3.68 -6.81 -6.89
CA LEU A 150 -3.94 -6.40 -8.27
C LEU A 150 -3.67 -7.52 -9.27
N LYS A 151 -2.65 -8.36 -9.01
CA LYS A 151 -2.35 -9.55 -9.83
C LYS A 151 -3.52 -10.53 -9.84
N GLU A 152 -4.18 -10.75 -8.69
CA GLU A 152 -5.39 -11.58 -8.63
C GLU A 152 -6.49 -11.06 -9.57
N VAL A 153 -6.67 -9.73 -9.65
CA VAL A 153 -7.64 -9.13 -10.59
C VAL A 153 -7.28 -9.48 -12.03
N VAL A 154 -6.04 -9.22 -12.44
CA VAL A 154 -5.60 -9.42 -13.83
C VAL A 154 -5.62 -10.89 -14.23
N THR A 155 -5.25 -11.81 -13.32
CA THR A 155 -5.12 -13.23 -13.65
C THR A 155 -6.42 -14.00 -13.53
N ARG A 156 -7.26 -13.71 -12.54
CA ARG A 156 -8.51 -14.45 -12.30
C ARG A 156 -9.72 -13.80 -12.98
N PHE A 157 -9.68 -12.47 -13.16
CA PHE A 157 -10.78 -11.69 -13.72
C PHE A 157 -10.34 -10.82 -14.90
N PRO A 158 -9.75 -11.39 -15.97
CA PRO A 158 -9.20 -10.62 -17.09
C PRO A 158 -10.25 -9.81 -17.86
N GLN A 159 -11.52 -10.18 -17.74
CA GLN A 159 -12.65 -9.45 -18.34
C GLN A 159 -13.28 -8.41 -17.40
N SER A 160 -12.75 -8.27 -16.20
CA SER A 160 -13.20 -7.23 -15.27
C SER A 160 -12.88 -5.84 -15.80
N LYS A 161 -13.80 -4.90 -15.60
CA LYS A 161 -13.57 -3.48 -15.91
C LYS A 161 -12.39 -2.86 -15.13
N TYR A 162 -11.93 -3.54 -14.09
CA TYR A 162 -10.80 -3.12 -13.26
C TYR A 162 -9.45 -3.69 -13.74
N ALA A 163 -9.45 -4.67 -14.66
CA ALA A 163 -8.26 -5.41 -15.05
C ALA A 163 -7.20 -4.53 -15.73
N GLU A 164 -7.61 -3.59 -16.59
CA GLU A 164 -6.70 -2.69 -17.28
C GLU A 164 -6.00 -1.72 -16.31
N ASP A 165 -6.76 -1.07 -15.41
CA ASP A 165 -6.19 -0.19 -14.40
C ASP A 165 -5.31 -0.97 -13.42
N ALA A 166 -5.74 -2.17 -13.00
CA ALA A 166 -4.93 -3.03 -12.15
C ALA A 166 -3.57 -3.37 -12.81
N ALA A 167 -3.56 -3.70 -14.10
CA ALA A 167 -2.34 -3.97 -14.84
C ALA A 167 -1.43 -2.72 -14.95
N ALA A 168 -2.01 -1.55 -15.16
CA ALA A 168 -1.25 -0.29 -15.18
C ALA A 168 -0.59 0.01 -13.84
N ARG A 169 -1.30 -0.18 -12.73
CA ARG A 169 -0.77 -0.02 -11.38
C ARG A 169 0.30 -1.05 -11.05
N MET A 170 0.13 -2.30 -11.48
CA MET A 170 1.15 -3.33 -11.31
C MET A 170 2.46 -2.95 -12.01
N ARG A 171 2.41 -2.47 -13.25
CA ARG A 171 3.61 -1.97 -13.96
C ARG A 171 4.28 -0.83 -13.21
N TYR A 172 3.49 0.09 -12.68
CA TYR A 172 4.01 1.18 -11.86
C TYR A 172 4.72 0.65 -10.60
N LEU A 173 4.11 -0.28 -9.86
CA LEU A 173 4.70 -0.86 -8.65
C LEU A 173 6.01 -1.61 -8.95
N VAL A 174 6.05 -2.39 -10.03
CA VAL A 174 7.27 -3.09 -10.47
C VAL A 174 8.40 -2.11 -10.74
N ASN A 175 8.12 -1.03 -11.49
CA ASN A 175 9.11 0.00 -11.77
C ASN A 175 9.57 0.74 -10.50
N SER A 176 8.65 1.05 -9.59
CA SER A 176 8.96 1.70 -8.32
C SER A 176 9.86 0.84 -7.43
N LEU A 177 9.52 -0.44 -7.29
CA LEU A 177 10.30 -1.38 -6.47
C LEU A 177 11.69 -1.64 -7.05
N ALA A 178 11.80 -1.78 -8.37
CA ALA A 178 13.08 -1.90 -9.04
C ALA A 178 13.96 -0.65 -8.87
N SER A 179 13.34 0.53 -9.02
CA SER A 179 14.03 1.81 -8.83
C SER A 179 14.53 1.98 -7.39
N LEU A 180 13.78 1.48 -6.40
CA LEU A 180 14.21 1.48 -5.00
C LEU A 180 15.49 0.64 -4.81
N GLU A 181 15.52 -0.60 -5.35
CA GLU A 181 16.70 -1.47 -5.25
C GLU A 181 17.91 -0.82 -5.92
N VAL A 182 17.73 -0.21 -7.09
CA VAL A 182 18.79 0.51 -7.80
C VAL A 182 19.28 1.74 -7.02
N HIS A 183 18.36 2.50 -6.41
CA HIS A 183 18.72 3.62 -5.55
C HIS A 183 19.58 3.20 -4.36
N VAL A 184 19.19 2.13 -3.68
CA VAL A 184 19.96 1.56 -2.57
C VAL A 184 21.31 1.03 -3.05
N ALA A 185 21.35 0.37 -4.22
CA ALA A 185 22.61 -0.09 -4.83
C ALA A 185 23.55 1.09 -5.10
N ARG A 186 23.03 2.18 -5.66
CA ARG A 186 23.78 3.42 -5.91
C ARG A 186 24.34 4.04 -4.62
N TYR A 187 23.54 4.04 -3.55
CA TYR A 187 24.00 4.49 -2.24
C TYR A 187 25.20 3.66 -1.76
N TYR A 188 25.14 2.32 -1.87
CA TYR A 188 26.24 1.45 -1.50
C TYR A 188 27.48 1.64 -2.40
N MET A 189 27.32 1.89 -3.70
CA MET A 189 28.43 2.24 -4.60
C MET A 189 29.16 3.50 -4.11
N LYS A 190 28.42 4.55 -3.75
CA LYS A 190 28.99 5.79 -3.19
C LYS A 190 29.78 5.57 -1.89
N ARG A 191 29.41 4.56 -1.12
CA ARG A 191 30.07 4.19 0.15
C ARG A 191 31.22 3.21 -0.01
N GLY A 192 31.52 2.75 -1.24
CA GLY A 192 32.54 1.72 -1.49
C GLY A 192 32.10 0.32 -1.03
N ALA A 193 30.87 0.12 -0.66
CA ALA A 193 30.31 -1.17 -0.25
C ALA A 193 29.87 -2.00 -1.47
N TYR A 194 30.82 -2.34 -2.35
CA TYR A 194 30.56 -2.91 -3.67
C TYR A 194 29.81 -4.24 -3.65
N VAL A 195 30.08 -5.11 -2.65
CA VAL A 195 29.34 -6.38 -2.49
C VAL A 195 27.86 -6.09 -2.21
N ALA A 196 27.57 -5.15 -1.32
CA ALA A 196 26.19 -4.78 -1.01
C ALA A 196 25.50 -4.12 -2.22
N ALA A 197 26.21 -3.30 -2.98
CA ALA A 197 25.71 -2.69 -4.21
C ALA A 197 25.36 -3.75 -5.26
N ALA A 198 26.26 -4.72 -5.49
CA ALA A 198 26.05 -5.83 -6.41
C ALA A 198 24.81 -6.66 -6.00
N ASN A 199 24.67 -7.00 -4.71
CA ASN A 199 23.50 -7.75 -4.22
C ASN A 199 22.18 -7.00 -4.46
N ARG A 200 22.15 -5.68 -4.26
CA ARG A 200 20.94 -4.88 -4.53
C ARG A 200 20.62 -4.77 -6.03
N ALA A 201 21.63 -4.54 -6.85
CA ALA A 201 21.47 -4.52 -8.31
C ALA A 201 20.98 -5.88 -8.82
N GLN A 202 21.53 -6.98 -8.29
CA GLN A 202 21.09 -8.33 -8.62
C GLN A 202 19.65 -8.59 -8.20
N ALA A 203 19.24 -8.09 -7.02
CA ALA A 203 17.84 -8.18 -6.58
C ALA A 203 16.88 -7.43 -7.52
N ALA A 204 17.29 -6.25 -8.03
CA ALA A 204 16.51 -5.52 -9.03
C ALA A 204 16.32 -6.34 -10.31
N ILE A 205 17.38 -6.98 -10.80
CA ILE A 205 17.36 -7.77 -12.03
C ILE A 205 16.50 -9.03 -11.88
N GLN A 206 16.66 -9.75 -10.79
CA GLN A 206 15.99 -11.04 -10.58
C GLN A 206 14.51 -10.88 -10.23
N ASN A 207 14.18 -9.93 -9.36
CA ASN A 207 12.81 -9.77 -8.86
C ASN A 207 11.91 -8.94 -9.79
N TYR A 208 12.51 -8.08 -10.63
CA TYR A 208 11.77 -7.13 -11.48
C TYR A 208 12.28 -7.13 -12.94
N PRO A 209 12.26 -8.27 -13.64
CA PRO A 209 12.94 -8.44 -14.95
C PRO A 209 12.41 -7.52 -16.07
N GLN A 210 11.21 -6.95 -15.92
CA GLN A 210 10.61 -6.05 -16.92
C GLN A 210 10.64 -4.58 -16.53
N ALA A 211 11.36 -4.24 -15.44
CA ALA A 211 11.42 -2.87 -14.97
C ALA A 211 12.34 -2.00 -15.83
N LEU A 212 12.00 -0.71 -15.93
CA LEU A 212 12.83 0.28 -16.65
C LEU A 212 14.22 0.46 -16.04
N ALA A 213 14.40 0.14 -14.75
CA ALA A 213 15.64 0.27 -14.02
C ALA A 213 16.68 -0.85 -14.33
N GLN A 214 16.36 -1.81 -15.21
CA GLN A 214 17.23 -2.94 -15.54
C GLN A 214 18.59 -2.51 -16.09
N GLU A 215 18.58 -1.54 -17.02
CA GLU A 215 19.81 -1.03 -17.64
C GLU A 215 20.80 -0.49 -16.58
N GLU A 216 20.30 0.31 -15.65
CA GLU A 216 21.12 0.87 -14.57
C GLU A 216 21.55 -0.20 -13.56
N ALA A 217 20.69 -1.17 -13.25
CA ALA A 217 21.04 -2.27 -12.37
C ALA A 217 22.22 -3.10 -12.93
N ILE A 218 22.19 -3.43 -14.22
CA ILE A 218 23.29 -4.15 -14.87
C ILE A 218 24.57 -3.31 -14.89
N LEU A 219 24.47 -2.01 -15.17
CA LEU A 219 25.62 -1.12 -15.09
C LEU A 219 26.28 -1.12 -13.70
N ILE A 220 25.46 -1.06 -12.64
CA ILE A 220 25.97 -1.12 -11.26
C ILE A 220 26.68 -2.46 -11.00
N LEU A 221 26.18 -3.58 -11.52
CA LEU A 221 26.86 -4.88 -11.42
C LEU A 221 28.22 -4.85 -12.08
N VAL A 222 28.31 -4.35 -13.31
CA VAL A 222 29.61 -4.23 -14.03
C VAL A 222 30.60 -3.43 -13.20
N GLN A 223 30.19 -2.29 -12.67
CA GLN A 223 31.04 -1.39 -11.90
C GLN A 223 31.44 -1.97 -10.53
N ALA A 224 30.47 -2.63 -9.85
CA ALA A 224 30.75 -3.25 -8.56
C ALA A 224 31.72 -4.43 -8.68
N TYR A 225 31.58 -5.27 -9.70
CA TYR A 225 32.45 -6.41 -9.95
C TYR A 225 33.85 -5.94 -10.40
N ASP A 226 33.94 -4.87 -11.20
CA ASP A 226 35.19 -4.26 -11.57
C ASP A 226 35.94 -3.75 -10.33
N ALA A 227 35.27 -3.03 -9.45
CA ALA A 227 35.85 -2.52 -8.20
C ALA A 227 36.28 -3.62 -7.21
N LEU A 228 35.65 -4.82 -7.31
CA LEU A 228 35.97 -6.01 -6.50
C LEU A 228 37.09 -6.87 -7.14
N GLY A 229 37.54 -6.57 -8.37
CA GLY A 229 38.49 -7.40 -9.11
C GLY A 229 37.92 -8.73 -9.59
N MET A 230 36.58 -8.85 -9.70
CA MET A 230 35.87 -10.07 -10.12
C MET A 230 35.66 -10.04 -11.64
N GLU A 231 36.71 -10.26 -12.41
CA GLU A 231 36.72 -10.07 -13.87
C GLU A 231 35.71 -10.93 -14.60
N ASP A 232 35.56 -12.21 -14.25
CA ASP A 232 34.63 -13.12 -14.89
C ASP A 232 33.17 -12.65 -14.74
N LEU A 233 32.79 -12.16 -13.55
CA LEU A 233 31.46 -11.65 -13.26
C LEU A 233 31.22 -10.30 -13.93
N ARG A 234 32.22 -9.41 -13.95
CA ARG A 234 32.18 -8.14 -14.68
C ARG A 234 31.92 -8.39 -16.17
N ASP A 235 32.69 -9.29 -16.78
CA ASP A 235 32.58 -9.60 -18.21
C ASP A 235 31.26 -10.30 -18.53
N GLY A 236 30.77 -11.14 -17.61
CA GLY A 236 29.42 -11.72 -17.69
C GLY A 236 28.34 -10.65 -17.69
N ALA A 237 28.36 -9.73 -16.74
CA ALA A 237 27.40 -8.63 -16.66
C ALA A 237 27.51 -7.68 -17.86
N SER A 238 28.74 -7.42 -18.36
CA SER A 238 28.97 -6.62 -19.55
C SER A 238 28.37 -7.25 -20.80
N ARG A 239 28.50 -8.56 -20.98
CA ARG A 239 27.84 -9.29 -22.09
C ARG A 239 26.31 -9.17 -22.01
N VAL A 240 25.73 -9.28 -20.82
CA VAL A 240 24.29 -9.10 -20.63
C VAL A 240 23.87 -7.67 -20.99
N MET A 241 24.66 -6.67 -20.62
CA MET A 241 24.42 -5.27 -20.97
C MET A 241 24.41 -5.06 -22.49
N HIS A 242 25.44 -5.56 -23.20
CA HIS A 242 25.51 -5.47 -24.65
C HIS A 242 24.36 -6.19 -25.38
N ALA A 243 23.95 -7.35 -24.86
CA ALA A 243 22.88 -8.14 -25.48
C ALA A 243 21.50 -7.51 -25.32
N ASN A 244 21.19 -6.94 -24.14
CA ASN A 244 19.86 -6.42 -23.85
C ASN A 244 19.72 -4.93 -24.11
N PHE A 245 20.79 -4.17 -24.07
CA PHE A 245 20.79 -2.71 -24.22
C PHE A 245 21.91 -2.24 -25.18
N PRO A 246 21.88 -2.69 -26.47
CA PRO A 246 22.95 -2.38 -27.44
C PRO A 246 23.07 -0.86 -27.69
N ASP A 247 21.98 -0.11 -27.59
CA ASP A 247 21.95 1.34 -27.78
C ASP A 247 22.21 2.14 -26.50
N SER A 248 22.57 1.45 -25.41
CA SER A 248 22.82 2.10 -24.14
C SER A 248 23.88 3.22 -24.25
N ARG A 249 23.54 4.37 -23.65
CA ARG A 249 24.51 5.48 -23.54
C ARG A 249 25.79 5.08 -22.79
N TYR A 250 25.72 4.08 -21.93
CA TYR A 250 26.85 3.59 -21.13
C TYR A 250 27.83 2.72 -21.93
N LEU A 251 27.44 2.23 -23.10
CA LEU A 251 28.29 1.45 -24.01
C LEU A 251 29.03 2.33 -25.03
N LYS A 252 28.68 3.61 -25.16
CA LYS A 252 29.30 4.52 -26.13
C LYS A 252 30.75 4.89 -25.69
N PRO A 253 31.67 5.07 -26.64
CA PRO A 253 33.02 5.52 -26.33
C PRO A 253 33.01 6.84 -25.56
N GLY A 254 33.45 6.83 -24.31
CA GLY A 254 33.35 7.95 -23.36
C GLY A 254 32.30 7.77 -22.27
N GLY A 255 31.34 6.89 -22.43
CA GLY A 255 30.31 6.61 -21.42
C GLY A 255 30.74 5.68 -20.27
N GLY A 256 31.84 4.95 -20.43
CA GLY A 256 32.34 3.97 -19.45
C GLY A 256 33.80 4.02 -19.09
N LYS A 257 34.58 4.86 -19.75
CA LYS A 257 36.02 5.08 -19.41
C LYS A 257 36.17 6.40 -18.69
N SER A 258 35.90 6.43 -17.42
CA SER A 258 36.43 7.50 -16.59
C SER A 258 36.29 7.11 -15.12
N THR A 259 37.38 7.15 -14.41
CA THR A 259 37.48 7.46 -12.99
C THR A 259 36.61 8.65 -12.54
N SER A 260 35.74 9.18 -13.42
CA SER A 260 34.93 10.36 -13.24
C SER A 260 33.40 10.10 -13.44
N TRP A 261 32.94 8.84 -13.59
CA TRP A 261 31.52 8.54 -13.70
C TRP A 261 30.72 8.95 -12.44
N TRP A 262 31.35 8.92 -11.27
CA TRP A 262 30.76 9.42 -10.02
C TRP A 262 30.73 10.97 -9.95
N ARG A 263 31.39 11.70 -10.84
CA ARG A 263 31.20 13.16 -11.04
C ARG A 263 29.85 13.46 -11.70
N PHE A 264 29.27 12.51 -12.44
CA PHE A 264 27.94 12.63 -13.03
C PHE A 264 26.83 12.75 -11.98
N TRP A 265 27.07 12.21 -10.79
CA TRP A 265 26.15 12.25 -9.66
C TRP A 265 26.30 13.50 -8.78
N ASN A 266 27.26 14.35 -9.04
CA ASN A 266 27.49 15.59 -8.28
C ASN A 266 26.96 16.84 -9.01
N LEU A 267 26.25 16.70 -10.11
CA LEU A 267 25.70 17.84 -10.89
C LEU A 267 24.37 18.35 -10.34
N ASP A 268 23.78 17.70 -9.32
CA ASP A 268 22.58 18.16 -8.62
C ASP A 268 22.92 18.57 -7.17
N ARG A 269 23.68 19.65 -7.04
CA ARG A 269 23.76 20.50 -5.84
C ARG A 269 23.62 21.94 -6.24
#